data_16895b19fcdb34231525a63c9c107902
#
_entry.id   16895b19fcdb34231525a63c9c107902
#
_cell.length_a   1.000
_cell.length_b   1.000
_cell.length_c   1.000
_cell.angle_alpha   90.00
_cell.angle_beta   90.00
_cell.angle_gamma   90.00
#
_symmetry.space_group_name_H-M   'P 1'
#
loop_
_entity.id
_entity.type
_entity.pdbx_description
1 polymer ?
#
loop_
_entity_poly.entity_id
_entity_poly.type
_entity_poly.pdbx_seq_one_letter_code
_entity_poly.pdbx_strand_id
1 'polypeptide(L)'
;MTNHFFKNHGPFNIEKLLELSNISNINNYQKTIVTDIKDLVNANNNEITFLHSKKYEQFASKTKASFCITTENLSKILPSSCNKIIVDNVLITTALITAKFYPNSITDDFDSKVEEINKTSFKDNVKFGKNVLIGSNVKIGKNCLIGHNTILESNVVVGNDCSIGSNVIIRNTIVKNNVNILDGCVIGKKGFGFFPKKDKNFRYPHIGSVVINDNVEIGCGSTIDRGSMSNTVIGKNTYLDNQIHIAHNNTIGDNCIIAGQVGFAGSSTLGNNVMIGGQAGISGHLKIGNNVQIAGGSGVIKDISDNSRVMGYPAKNLKNFIKDNM
;
A
#
# COMPACT_ATOMS: atom_id res chain seq x y z
N MET A 1 -13.75 6.14 8.18
CA MET A 1 -13.06 5.25 9.16
C MET A 1 -11.78 5.93 9.58
N THR A 2 -11.47 5.94 10.87
CA THR A 2 -10.20 6.43 11.40
C THR A 2 -9.04 5.54 10.93
N ASN A 3 -7.88 6.13 10.69
CA ASN A 3 -6.69 5.35 10.34
C ASN A 3 -6.28 4.47 11.53
N HIS A 4 -6.07 3.18 11.27
CA HIS A 4 -5.79 2.20 12.33
C HIS A 4 -4.37 2.32 12.89
N PHE A 5 -3.42 2.74 12.07
CA PHE A 5 -1.99 2.74 12.40
C PHE A 5 -1.42 4.13 12.66
N PHE A 6 -1.99 5.16 12.04
CA PHE A 6 -1.49 6.52 12.16
C PHE A 6 -2.51 7.42 12.86
N LYS A 7 -2.06 8.13 13.88
CA LYS A 7 -2.89 9.11 14.58
C LYS A 7 -3.13 10.31 13.68
N ASN A 8 -4.40 10.58 13.38
CA ASN A 8 -4.81 11.82 12.73
C ASN A 8 -4.73 12.97 13.73
N HIS A 9 -4.00 14.05 13.38
CA HIS A 9 -3.82 15.26 14.19
C HIS A 9 -4.85 16.35 13.87
N GLY A 10 -5.76 16.11 12.89
CA GLY A 10 -6.88 17.00 12.63
C GLY A 10 -7.95 16.98 13.72
N PRO A 11 -9.02 17.74 13.54
CA PRO A 11 -9.34 18.50 12.34
C PRO A 11 -8.53 19.80 12.20
N PHE A 12 -8.43 20.32 10.97
CA PHE A 12 -7.79 21.59 10.68
C PHE A 12 -8.73 22.53 9.92
N ASN A 13 -8.56 23.86 10.13
CA ASN A 13 -9.14 24.84 9.23
C ASN A 13 -8.49 24.74 7.86
N ILE A 14 -9.30 24.79 6.80
CA ILE A 14 -8.82 24.69 5.42
C ILE A 14 -7.77 25.76 5.09
N GLU A 15 -7.90 26.98 5.60
CA GLU A 15 -6.94 28.06 5.39
C GLU A 15 -5.53 27.67 5.85
N LYS A 16 -5.42 27.08 7.06
CA LYS A 16 -4.14 26.61 7.58
C LYS A 16 -3.50 25.49 6.73
N LEU A 17 -4.32 24.71 6.03
CA LEU A 17 -3.83 23.67 5.12
C LEU A 17 -3.35 24.27 3.80
N LEU A 18 -4.01 25.32 3.30
CA LEU A 18 -3.66 25.99 2.05
C LEU A 18 -2.40 26.86 2.21
N GLU A 19 -2.20 27.49 3.35
CA GLU A 19 -0.97 28.24 3.69
C GLU A 19 0.30 27.37 3.55
N LEU A 20 0.23 26.08 3.90
CA LEU A 20 1.35 25.12 3.75
C LEU A 20 1.83 24.98 2.30
N SER A 21 0.99 25.30 1.35
CA SER A 21 1.25 25.15 -0.09
C SER A 21 1.42 26.48 -0.81
N ASN A 22 1.57 27.59 -0.05
CA ASN A 22 1.65 28.96 -0.58
C ASN A 22 0.46 29.33 -1.48
N ILE A 23 -0.73 28.80 -1.20
CA ILE A 23 -1.95 29.12 -1.93
C ILE A 23 -2.59 30.34 -1.30
N SER A 24 -2.53 31.48 -1.98
CA SER A 24 -3.00 32.78 -1.47
C SER A 24 -4.48 33.10 -1.75
N ASN A 25 -5.15 32.32 -2.60
CA ASN A 25 -6.53 32.62 -3.01
C ASN A 25 -7.56 31.90 -2.11
N ILE A 26 -7.63 32.34 -0.84
CA ILE A 26 -8.35 31.69 0.27
C ILE A 26 -9.78 32.22 0.44
N ASN A 27 -10.16 33.28 -0.25
CA ASN A 27 -11.32 34.12 0.10
C ASN A 27 -12.70 33.45 0.12
N ASN A 28 -12.83 32.19 -0.36
CA ASN A 28 -14.13 31.51 -0.46
C ASN A 28 -14.36 30.42 0.60
N TYR A 29 -13.39 30.11 1.48
CA TYR A 29 -13.46 28.92 2.35
C TYR A 29 -13.30 29.24 3.84
N GLN A 30 -13.49 30.49 4.24
CA GLN A 30 -13.28 30.95 5.62
C GLN A 30 -14.04 30.06 6.62
N LYS A 31 -13.30 29.60 7.66
CA LYS A 31 -13.80 28.79 8.78
C LYS A 31 -14.26 27.37 8.45
N THR A 32 -14.04 26.84 7.25
CA THR A 32 -14.38 25.44 6.96
C THR A 32 -13.37 24.49 7.58
N ILE A 33 -13.87 23.50 8.28
CA ILE A 33 -13.07 22.49 8.98
C ILE A 33 -12.93 21.25 8.07
N VAL A 34 -11.70 20.78 7.93
CA VAL A 34 -11.35 19.53 7.22
C VAL A 34 -10.90 18.50 8.25
N THR A 35 -11.52 17.35 8.23
CA THR A 35 -11.33 16.30 9.24
C THR A 35 -10.22 15.32 8.87
N ASP A 36 -9.98 15.09 7.58
CA ASP A 36 -9.01 14.12 7.10
C ASP A 36 -8.65 14.34 5.62
N ILE A 37 -7.60 13.66 5.15
CA ILE A 37 -7.25 13.54 3.75
C ILE A 37 -7.32 12.07 3.32
N LYS A 38 -7.98 11.79 2.19
CA LYS A 38 -8.20 10.44 1.67
C LYS A 38 -8.14 10.39 0.13
N ASP A 39 -8.07 9.17 -0.42
CA ASP A 39 -8.20 8.98 -1.85
C ASP A 39 -9.61 9.32 -2.36
N LEU A 40 -9.78 9.39 -3.69
CA LEU A 40 -11.03 9.80 -4.36
C LEU A 40 -12.25 8.93 -4.01
N VAL A 41 -12.03 7.65 -3.71
CA VAL A 41 -13.09 6.68 -3.45
C VAL A 41 -13.57 6.73 -2.01
N ASN A 42 -12.63 6.91 -1.08
CA ASN A 42 -12.87 6.82 0.35
C ASN A 42 -13.17 8.17 1.03
N ALA A 43 -12.91 9.28 0.34
CA ALA A 43 -13.17 10.61 0.86
C ALA A 43 -14.68 10.92 0.92
N ASN A 44 -15.10 11.55 2.01
CA ASN A 44 -16.47 11.93 2.30
C ASN A 44 -16.59 13.43 2.62
N ASN A 45 -17.79 13.86 3.09
CA ASN A 45 -18.02 15.23 3.53
C ASN A 45 -17.02 15.65 4.63
N ASN A 46 -16.59 16.88 4.58
CA ASN A 46 -15.57 17.48 5.42
C ASN A 46 -14.16 16.85 5.29
N GLU A 47 -13.93 16.09 4.23
CA GLU A 47 -12.61 15.53 3.92
C GLU A 47 -12.06 16.13 2.63
N ILE A 48 -10.73 16.09 2.48
CA ILE A 48 -10.01 16.54 1.30
C ILE A 48 -9.48 15.34 0.53
N THR A 49 -9.53 15.41 -0.79
CA THR A 49 -8.96 14.43 -1.71
C THR A 49 -8.06 15.11 -2.73
N PHE A 50 -7.54 14.37 -3.71
CA PHE A 50 -6.70 14.91 -4.77
C PHE A 50 -6.92 14.20 -6.10
N LEU A 51 -6.76 14.95 -7.20
CA LEU A 51 -6.84 14.44 -8.57
C LEU A 51 -5.66 14.97 -9.38
N HIS A 52 -4.67 14.11 -9.65
CA HIS A 52 -3.44 14.46 -10.36
C HIS A 52 -3.35 13.90 -11.79
N SER A 53 -4.26 13.04 -12.19
CA SER A 53 -4.24 12.40 -13.52
C SER A 53 -5.65 12.06 -14.01
N LYS A 54 -5.88 12.24 -15.31
CA LYS A 54 -7.13 11.87 -15.99
C LYS A 54 -7.44 10.37 -15.90
N LYS A 55 -6.43 9.53 -15.68
CA LYS A 55 -6.60 8.07 -15.45
C LYS A 55 -7.62 7.74 -14.35
N TYR A 56 -7.83 8.66 -13.39
CA TYR A 56 -8.73 8.49 -12.26
C TYR A 56 -10.11 9.17 -12.45
N GLU A 57 -10.45 9.60 -13.67
CA GLU A 57 -11.68 10.32 -14.00
C GLU A 57 -12.96 9.62 -13.50
N GLN A 58 -13.07 8.31 -13.69
CA GLN A 58 -14.20 7.52 -13.25
C GLN A 58 -14.47 7.55 -11.74
N PHE A 59 -13.43 7.76 -10.93
CA PHE A 59 -13.51 7.90 -9.47
C PHE A 59 -13.73 9.35 -9.09
N ALA A 60 -13.05 10.27 -9.76
CA ALA A 60 -13.11 11.70 -9.51
C ALA A 60 -14.51 12.26 -9.71
N SER A 61 -15.22 11.86 -10.77
CA SER A 61 -16.60 12.29 -11.06
C SER A 61 -17.63 11.86 -10.02
N LYS A 62 -17.31 10.88 -9.19
CA LYS A 62 -18.19 10.30 -8.16
C LYS A 62 -17.73 10.59 -6.73
N THR A 63 -16.67 11.35 -6.55
CA THR A 63 -16.14 11.64 -5.21
C THR A 63 -17.14 12.38 -4.34
N LYS A 64 -17.19 12.05 -3.07
CA LYS A 64 -18.02 12.71 -2.05
C LYS A 64 -17.21 13.69 -1.20
N ALA A 65 -15.95 13.93 -1.54
CA ALA A 65 -15.08 14.84 -0.82
C ALA A 65 -15.60 16.28 -0.88
N SER A 66 -15.49 17.00 0.21
CA SER A 66 -15.80 18.44 0.22
C SER A 66 -14.79 19.28 -0.54
N PHE A 67 -13.52 18.81 -0.60
CA PHE A 67 -12.42 19.51 -1.28
C PHE A 67 -11.58 18.55 -2.10
N CYS A 68 -11.09 19.00 -3.25
CA CYS A 68 -10.15 18.25 -4.08
C CYS A 68 -8.99 19.13 -4.54
N ILE A 69 -7.77 18.71 -4.22
CA ILE A 69 -6.53 19.30 -4.74
C ILE A 69 -6.36 18.83 -6.19
N THR A 70 -6.30 19.78 -7.13
CA THR A 70 -6.26 19.44 -8.55
C THR A 70 -5.62 20.55 -9.39
N THR A 71 -5.46 20.31 -10.68
CA THR A 71 -5.07 21.35 -11.65
C THR A 71 -6.31 21.94 -12.33
N GLU A 72 -6.17 23.14 -12.93
CA GLU A 72 -7.25 23.81 -13.66
C GLU A 72 -7.91 22.88 -14.70
N ASN A 73 -7.09 22.17 -15.49
CA ASN A 73 -7.59 21.27 -16.54
C ASN A 73 -8.40 20.08 -16.01
N LEU A 74 -7.99 19.50 -14.87
CA LEU A 74 -8.64 18.36 -14.26
C LEU A 74 -9.84 18.74 -13.40
N SER A 75 -9.96 20.00 -12.99
CA SER A 75 -11.05 20.48 -12.13
C SER A 75 -12.42 20.26 -12.72
N LYS A 76 -12.54 20.28 -14.04
CA LYS A 76 -13.79 20.08 -14.82
C LYS A 76 -14.37 18.68 -14.67
N ILE A 77 -13.57 17.69 -14.24
CA ILE A 77 -14.00 16.31 -14.03
C ILE A 77 -14.77 16.16 -12.70
N LEU A 78 -14.51 17.03 -11.75
CA LEU A 78 -15.02 16.93 -10.38
C LEU A 78 -16.48 17.40 -10.31
N PRO A 79 -17.31 16.79 -9.44
CA PRO A 79 -18.69 17.21 -9.25
C PRO A 79 -18.78 18.66 -8.73
N SER A 80 -19.90 19.32 -8.98
CA SER A 80 -20.15 20.70 -8.51
C SER A 80 -20.15 20.81 -6.99
N SER A 81 -20.51 19.76 -6.28
CA SER A 81 -20.50 19.69 -4.81
C SER A 81 -19.10 19.66 -4.21
N CYS A 82 -18.06 19.35 -4.97
CA CYS A 82 -16.68 19.31 -4.51
C CYS A 82 -15.98 20.64 -4.81
N ASN A 83 -15.45 21.29 -3.79
CA ASN A 83 -14.66 22.52 -3.95
C ASN A 83 -13.27 22.21 -4.52
N LYS A 84 -12.86 22.94 -5.54
CA LYS A 84 -11.60 22.73 -6.28
C LYS A 84 -10.50 23.60 -5.71
N ILE A 85 -9.42 23.00 -5.24
CA ILE A 85 -8.20 23.67 -4.80
C ILE A 85 -7.20 23.56 -5.95
N ILE A 86 -7.09 24.63 -6.72
CA ILE A 86 -6.23 24.65 -7.91
C ILE A 86 -4.79 24.90 -7.51
N VAL A 87 -3.89 24.01 -7.96
CA VAL A 87 -2.45 24.06 -7.67
C VAL A 87 -1.63 23.63 -8.87
N ASP A 88 -0.38 24.11 -8.94
CA ASP A 88 0.57 23.72 -9.98
C ASP A 88 1.06 22.28 -9.79
N ASN A 89 1.28 21.86 -8.54
CA ASN A 89 1.77 20.52 -8.22
C ASN A 89 0.88 19.82 -7.19
N VAL A 90 -0.07 19.05 -7.70
CA VAL A 90 -1.05 18.33 -6.91
C VAL A 90 -0.40 17.39 -5.90
N LEU A 91 0.61 16.62 -6.32
CA LEU A 91 1.21 15.60 -5.48
C LEU A 91 2.06 16.18 -4.34
N ILE A 92 2.78 17.29 -4.59
CA ILE A 92 3.53 17.98 -3.52
C ILE A 92 2.56 18.59 -2.50
N THR A 93 1.52 19.27 -2.96
CA THR A 93 0.48 19.83 -2.07
C THR A 93 -0.19 18.73 -1.25
N THR A 94 -0.56 17.63 -1.88
CA THR A 94 -1.12 16.47 -1.19
C THR A 94 -0.17 15.92 -0.12
N ALA A 95 1.13 15.82 -0.43
CA ALA A 95 2.12 15.34 0.52
C ALA A 95 2.27 16.25 1.74
N LEU A 96 2.30 17.58 1.54
CA LEU A 96 2.38 18.56 2.63
C LEU A 96 1.16 18.49 3.55
N ILE A 97 -0.04 18.44 2.97
CA ILE A 97 -1.29 18.32 3.72
C ILE A 97 -1.36 16.99 4.45
N THR A 98 -0.99 15.87 3.79
CA THR A 98 -0.95 14.56 4.45
C THR A 98 0.01 14.54 5.62
N ALA A 99 1.20 15.12 5.47
CA ALA A 99 2.18 15.22 6.54
C ALA A 99 1.67 16.07 7.73
N LYS A 100 0.79 17.04 7.48
CA LYS A 100 0.15 17.82 8.54
C LYS A 100 -0.85 17.00 9.35
N PHE A 101 -1.68 16.20 8.66
CA PHE A 101 -2.62 15.28 9.32
C PHE A 101 -1.89 14.13 10.02
N TYR A 102 -0.81 13.62 9.43
CA TYR A 102 -0.09 12.41 9.84
C TYR A 102 1.43 12.65 9.89
N PRO A 103 1.94 13.44 10.83
CA PRO A 103 3.36 13.85 10.86
C PRO A 103 4.33 12.67 10.96
N ASN A 104 3.94 11.57 11.63
CA ASN A 104 4.78 10.38 11.80
C ASN A 104 4.80 9.44 10.57
N SER A 105 4.13 9.80 9.46
CA SER A 105 4.06 8.96 8.26
C SER A 105 5.24 9.12 7.31
N ILE A 106 6.08 10.13 7.53
CA ILE A 106 7.24 10.46 6.68
C ILE A 106 8.47 9.63 7.09
N THR A 107 8.66 9.47 8.40
CA THR A 107 9.75 8.64 8.96
C THR A 107 9.31 7.18 9.09
N ASP A 108 10.26 6.32 9.32
CA ASP A 108 10.02 4.89 9.54
C ASP A 108 10.87 4.45 10.72
N ASP A 109 10.77 5.24 11.79
CA ASP A 109 11.49 5.00 13.03
C ASP A 109 11.04 3.67 13.65
N PHE A 110 11.89 3.10 14.48
CA PHE A 110 11.49 1.90 15.24
C PHE A 110 10.35 2.24 16.23
N ASP A 111 9.49 1.28 16.47
CA ASP A 111 8.44 1.43 17.48
C ASP A 111 9.04 1.29 18.89
N SER A 112 9.15 2.40 19.58
CA SER A 112 9.67 2.44 20.96
C SER A 112 8.77 1.78 22.01
N LYS A 113 7.59 1.31 21.62
CA LYS A 113 6.62 0.65 22.48
C LYS A 113 6.64 -0.87 22.39
N VAL A 114 7.61 -1.41 21.62
CA VAL A 114 7.80 -2.87 21.59
C VAL A 114 8.50 -3.31 22.86
N GLU A 115 7.99 -4.38 23.46
CA GLU A 115 8.49 -4.98 24.69
C GLU A 115 8.65 -6.49 24.50
N GLU A 116 9.47 -7.11 25.36
CA GLU A 116 9.49 -8.57 25.47
C GLU A 116 8.11 -9.09 25.87
N ILE A 117 7.72 -10.21 25.27
CA ILE A 117 6.40 -10.74 25.47
C ILE A 117 6.15 -11.16 26.92
N ASN A 118 5.08 -10.67 27.48
CA ASN A 118 4.50 -11.23 28.68
C ASN A 118 3.61 -12.41 28.28
N LYS A 119 4.08 -13.65 28.48
CA LYS A 119 3.40 -14.89 28.09
C LYS A 119 1.98 -15.04 28.65
N THR A 120 1.61 -14.26 29.66
CA THR A 120 0.26 -14.27 30.25
C THR A 120 -0.77 -13.48 29.46
N SER A 121 -0.35 -12.63 28.51
CA SER A 121 -1.23 -11.74 27.74
C SER A 121 -1.95 -12.42 26.57
N PHE A 122 -1.43 -13.56 26.08
CA PHE A 122 -1.99 -14.29 24.93
C PHE A 122 -2.35 -15.72 25.37
N LYS A 123 -3.65 -15.99 25.53
CA LYS A 123 -4.14 -17.24 26.17
C LYS A 123 -4.55 -18.35 25.20
N ASP A 124 -4.80 -18.03 23.95
CA ASP A 124 -5.48 -18.91 23.00
C ASP A 124 -4.51 -19.77 22.17
N ASN A 125 -3.69 -20.61 22.83
CA ASN A 125 -2.75 -21.51 22.15
C ASN A 125 -1.78 -20.81 21.18
N VAL A 126 -1.25 -19.65 21.57
CA VAL A 126 -0.20 -18.96 20.81
C VAL A 126 1.17 -19.41 21.34
N LYS A 127 2.05 -19.86 20.43
CA LYS A 127 3.42 -20.28 20.75
C LYS A 127 4.41 -19.24 20.26
N PHE A 128 5.33 -18.86 21.13
CA PHE A 128 6.35 -17.86 20.85
C PHE A 128 7.76 -18.46 20.89
N GLY A 129 8.58 -18.09 19.94
CA GLY A 129 10.01 -18.31 19.96
C GLY A 129 10.72 -17.44 21.02
N LYS A 130 12.03 -17.46 21.01
CA LYS A 130 12.85 -16.59 21.87
C LYS A 130 12.99 -15.20 21.26
N ASN A 131 13.17 -14.18 22.12
CA ASN A 131 13.40 -12.77 21.73
C ASN A 131 12.30 -12.18 20.83
N VAL A 132 11.06 -12.58 21.03
CA VAL A 132 9.92 -11.99 20.33
C VAL A 132 9.57 -10.65 20.99
N LEU A 133 9.44 -9.59 20.17
CA LEU A 133 9.06 -8.25 20.63
C LEU A 133 7.66 -7.90 20.10
N ILE A 134 6.80 -7.42 20.99
CA ILE A 134 5.41 -7.11 20.70
C ILE A 134 5.10 -5.65 21.08
N GLY A 135 4.57 -4.89 20.13
CA GLY A 135 4.14 -3.51 20.33
C GLY A 135 2.78 -3.39 21.02
N SER A 136 2.42 -2.16 21.36
CA SER A 136 1.14 -1.87 22.01
C SER A 136 -0.05 -2.22 21.11
N ASN A 137 -1.15 -2.72 21.70
CA ASN A 137 -2.41 -3.05 21.01
C ASN A 137 -2.28 -4.10 19.89
N VAL A 138 -1.21 -4.89 19.86
CA VAL A 138 -1.11 -6.03 18.95
C VAL A 138 -2.18 -7.05 19.30
N LYS A 139 -2.85 -7.57 18.29
CA LYS A 139 -3.85 -8.64 18.42
C LYS A 139 -3.36 -9.88 17.70
N ILE A 140 -3.37 -11.02 18.37
CA ILE A 140 -3.01 -12.31 17.80
C ILE A 140 -4.16 -13.30 18.09
N GLY A 141 -4.66 -13.92 17.04
CA GLY A 141 -5.73 -14.92 17.12
C GLY A 141 -5.26 -16.25 17.69
N LYS A 142 -6.14 -17.25 17.62
CA LYS A 142 -5.88 -18.59 18.18
C LYS A 142 -4.89 -19.38 17.32
N ASN A 143 -4.22 -20.36 17.95
CA ASN A 143 -3.36 -21.36 17.30
C ASN A 143 -2.24 -20.77 16.46
N CYS A 144 -1.67 -19.63 16.84
CA CYS A 144 -0.61 -18.97 16.09
C CYS A 144 0.78 -19.39 16.58
N LEU A 145 1.73 -19.42 15.64
CA LEU A 145 3.15 -19.61 15.88
C LEU A 145 3.89 -18.32 15.53
N ILE A 146 4.71 -17.80 16.45
CA ILE A 146 5.55 -16.63 16.23
C ILE A 146 7.00 -17.03 16.46
N GLY A 147 7.81 -16.99 15.40
CA GLY A 147 9.19 -17.46 15.39
C GLY A 147 10.15 -16.59 16.21
N HIS A 148 11.40 -17.05 16.31
CA HIS A 148 12.45 -16.37 17.09
C HIS A 148 12.82 -14.99 16.50
N ASN A 149 13.18 -14.04 17.38
CA ASN A 149 13.62 -12.69 17.00
C ASN A 149 12.61 -11.91 16.12
N THR A 150 11.34 -12.27 16.16
CA THR A 150 10.27 -11.62 15.36
C THR A 150 9.72 -10.42 16.09
N ILE A 151 9.45 -9.34 15.35
CA ILE A 151 8.94 -8.08 15.88
C ILE A 151 7.57 -7.81 15.25
N LEU A 152 6.55 -7.70 16.09
CA LEU A 152 5.23 -7.21 15.71
C LEU A 152 5.04 -5.82 16.30
N GLU A 153 5.09 -4.77 15.46
CA GLU A 153 4.95 -3.39 15.94
C GLU A 153 3.50 -3.05 16.34
N SER A 154 3.32 -1.95 17.03
CA SER A 154 2.04 -1.52 17.59
C SER A 154 0.89 -1.55 16.59
N ASN A 155 -0.29 -1.96 17.06
CA ASN A 155 -1.55 -2.07 16.32
C ASN A 155 -1.57 -3.16 15.21
N VAL A 156 -0.53 -3.98 15.06
CA VAL A 156 -0.56 -5.12 14.13
C VAL A 156 -1.66 -6.09 14.56
N VAL A 157 -2.37 -6.62 13.57
CA VAL A 157 -3.42 -7.62 13.77
C VAL A 157 -3.03 -8.89 13.04
N VAL A 158 -2.99 -10.02 13.75
CA VAL A 158 -2.80 -11.36 13.22
C VAL A 158 -4.05 -12.20 13.53
N GLY A 159 -4.63 -12.80 12.50
CA GLY A 159 -5.82 -13.67 12.62
C GLY A 159 -5.51 -15.01 13.27
N ASN A 160 -6.41 -15.97 13.09
CA ASN A 160 -6.26 -17.31 13.64
C ASN A 160 -5.40 -18.21 12.74
N ASP A 161 -4.83 -19.26 13.33
CA ASP A 161 -4.14 -20.34 12.63
C ASP A 161 -2.98 -19.84 11.74
N CYS A 162 -2.29 -18.78 12.17
CA CYS A 162 -1.18 -18.18 11.44
C CYS A 162 0.18 -18.67 11.92
N SER A 163 1.13 -18.78 11.00
CA SER A 163 2.54 -19.09 11.30
C SER A 163 3.42 -17.95 10.79
N ILE A 164 4.09 -17.26 11.71
CA ILE A 164 5.06 -16.21 11.42
C ILE A 164 6.43 -16.74 11.75
N GLY A 165 7.32 -16.79 10.78
CA GLY A 165 8.67 -17.30 10.89
C GLY A 165 9.59 -16.50 11.81
N SER A 166 10.87 -16.83 11.79
CA SER A 166 11.91 -16.16 12.58
C SER A 166 12.47 -14.94 11.85
N ASN A 167 12.96 -13.96 12.62
CA ASN A 167 13.52 -12.70 12.08
C ASN A 167 12.56 -11.91 11.18
N VAL A 168 11.25 -12.05 11.39
CA VAL A 168 10.22 -11.32 10.65
C VAL A 168 9.91 -10.00 11.34
N ILE A 169 9.74 -8.93 10.56
CA ILE A 169 9.30 -7.62 11.08
C ILE A 169 7.97 -7.26 10.42
N ILE A 170 6.93 -7.11 11.23
CA ILE A 170 5.59 -6.72 10.77
C ILE A 170 5.20 -5.41 11.41
N ARG A 171 4.84 -4.42 10.59
CA ARG A 171 4.32 -3.12 10.99
C ARG A 171 3.18 -2.68 10.07
N ASN A 172 2.28 -1.84 10.55
CA ASN A 172 1.20 -1.27 9.74
C ASN A 172 0.47 -2.33 8.88
N THR A 173 0.21 -3.52 9.45
CA THR A 173 -0.27 -4.68 8.70
C THR A 173 -1.42 -5.37 9.41
N ILE A 174 -2.41 -5.79 8.62
CA ILE A 174 -3.50 -6.68 9.04
C ILE A 174 -3.31 -8.01 8.33
N VAL A 175 -2.99 -9.05 9.07
CA VAL A 175 -2.89 -10.43 8.63
C VAL A 175 -4.20 -11.14 8.98
N LYS A 176 -4.85 -11.77 8.01
CA LYS A 176 -6.08 -12.54 8.20
C LYS A 176 -5.77 -13.97 8.69
N ASN A 177 -6.66 -14.92 8.45
CA ASN A 177 -6.54 -16.27 9.01
C ASN A 177 -5.73 -17.20 8.10
N ASN A 178 -5.12 -18.24 8.71
CA ASN A 178 -4.38 -19.29 8.02
C ASN A 178 -3.31 -18.75 7.08
N VAL A 179 -2.52 -17.78 7.56
CA VAL A 179 -1.44 -17.14 6.80
C VAL A 179 -0.11 -17.65 7.28
N ASN A 180 0.77 -18.02 6.33
CA ASN A 180 2.15 -18.41 6.58
C ASN A 180 3.09 -17.30 6.07
N ILE A 181 3.92 -16.75 6.95
CA ILE A 181 4.98 -15.81 6.61
C ILE A 181 6.30 -16.44 7.01
N LEU A 182 7.14 -16.77 6.04
CA LEU A 182 8.39 -17.44 6.29
C LEU A 182 9.49 -16.48 6.78
N ASP A 183 10.65 -17.03 7.11
CA ASP A 183 11.72 -16.33 7.81
C ASP A 183 12.25 -15.08 7.05
N GLY A 184 12.63 -14.07 7.81
CA GLY A 184 13.32 -12.89 7.30
C GLY A 184 12.47 -11.89 6.51
N CYS A 185 11.15 -12.04 6.49
CA CYS A 185 10.25 -11.11 5.80
C CYS A 185 10.16 -9.75 6.50
N VAL A 186 10.04 -8.67 5.71
CA VAL A 186 9.81 -7.32 6.22
C VAL A 186 8.54 -6.75 5.59
N ILE A 187 7.50 -6.54 6.40
CA ILE A 187 6.16 -6.18 5.92
C ILE A 187 5.69 -4.88 6.55
N GLY A 188 5.11 -3.99 5.71
CA GLY A 188 4.48 -2.75 6.13
C GLY A 188 5.42 -1.56 6.30
N LYS A 189 6.65 -1.63 5.80
CA LYS A 189 7.55 -0.48 5.67
C LYS A 189 6.95 0.57 4.72
N LYS A 190 7.39 1.84 4.85
CA LYS A 190 7.02 2.88 3.88
C LYS A 190 7.54 2.53 2.49
N GLY A 191 6.75 2.81 1.46
CA GLY A 191 7.15 2.60 0.09
C GLY A 191 8.19 3.60 -0.41
N PHE A 192 8.68 3.36 -1.62
CA PHE A 192 9.66 4.18 -2.34
C PHE A 192 8.98 5.36 -3.05
N GLY A 193 8.27 6.22 -2.29
CA GLY A 193 7.59 7.41 -2.80
C GLY A 193 8.33 8.69 -2.43
N PHE A 194 8.77 9.46 -3.42
CA PHE A 194 9.43 10.75 -3.23
C PHE A 194 9.40 11.61 -4.49
N PHE A 195 9.64 12.91 -4.31
CA PHE A 195 9.83 13.86 -5.41
C PHE A 195 11.29 14.30 -5.44
N PRO A 196 12.01 14.11 -6.57
CA PRO A 196 13.35 14.62 -6.70
C PRO A 196 13.34 16.16 -6.70
N LYS A 197 14.18 16.77 -5.89
CA LYS A 197 14.45 18.22 -5.89
C LYS A 197 15.96 18.46 -5.96
N LYS A 198 16.35 19.66 -6.37
CA LYS A 198 17.76 20.01 -6.58
C LYS A 198 18.65 19.75 -5.37
N ASP A 199 18.17 20.08 -4.17
CA ASP A 199 18.97 20.01 -2.94
C ASP A 199 18.73 18.74 -2.10
N LYS A 200 17.52 18.21 -2.14
CA LYS A 200 17.17 16.95 -1.49
C LYS A 200 15.83 16.40 -1.95
N ASN A 201 15.67 15.07 -1.98
CA ASN A 201 14.41 14.43 -2.29
C ASN A 201 13.35 14.72 -1.21
N PHE A 202 12.15 15.08 -1.64
CA PHE A 202 11.00 15.28 -0.75
C PHE A 202 10.17 14.00 -0.66
N ARG A 203 10.06 13.42 0.53
CA ARG A 203 9.32 12.18 0.77
C ARG A 203 7.82 12.36 0.65
N TYR A 204 7.16 11.40 -0.01
CA TYR A 204 5.71 11.27 0.02
C TYR A 204 5.28 10.47 1.27
N PRO A 205 4.33 10.96 2.07
CA PRO A 205 3.82 10.23 3.23
C PRO A 205 3.11 8.93 2.82
N HIS A 206 3.33 7.85 3.60
CA HIS A 206 2.63 6.59 3.41
C HIS A 206 1.82 6.30 4.67
N ILE A 207 0.51 6.49 4.59
CA ILE A 207 -0.46 6.32 5.69
C ILE A 207 -1.36 5.09 5.51
N GLY A 208 -1.27 4.40 4.39
CA GLY A 208 -1.93 3.14 4.15
C GLY A 208 -1.31 2.01 4.96
N SER A 209 -1.84 0.83 4.79
CA SER A 209 -1.37 -0.40 5.44
C SER A 209 -1.09 -1.50 4.42
N VAL A 210 -0.65 -2.66 4.92
CA VAL A 210 -0.69 -3.93 4.19
C VAL A 210 -1.86 -4.75 4.71
N VAL A 211 -2.61 -5.35 3.81
CA VAL A 211 -3.67 -6.32 4.13
C VAL A 211 -3.33 -7.66 3.47
N ILE A 212 -3.10 -8.68 4.28
CA ILE A 212 -2.83 -10.04 3.81
C ILE A 212 -4.08 -10.86 4.11
N ASN A 213 -4.75 -11.34 3.06
CA ASN A 213 -6.00 -12.09 3.20
C ASN A 213 -5.77 -13.56 3.58
N ASP A 214 -6.86 -14.31 3.73
CA ASP A 214 -6.83 -15.68 4.24
C ASP A 214 -6.05 -16.63 3.31
N ASN A 215 -5.39 -17.63 3.89
CA ASN A 215 -4.69 -18.71 3.20
C ASN A 215 -3.54 -18.23 2.31
N VAL A 216 -2.87 -17.14 2.66
CA VAL A 216 -1.70 -16.62 1.94
C VAL A 216 -0.42 -17.23 2.49
N GLU A 217 0.52 -17.56 1.61
CA GLU A 217 1.89 -17.91 1.98
C GLU A 217 2.88 -16.90 1.40
N ILE A 218 3.86 -16.49 2.21
CA ILE A 218 4.91 -15.52 1.85
C ILE A 218 6.26 -16.14 2.14
N GLY A 219 7.03 -16.37 1.09
CA GLY A 219 8.37 -16.97 1.14
C GLY A 219 9.42 -16.09 1.78
N CYS A 220 10.53 -16.72 2.17
CA CYS A 220 11.63 -16.13 2.93
C CYS A 220 12.19 -14.85 2.29
N GLY A 221 12.53 -13.87 3.13
CA GLY A 221 13.21 -12.65 2.72
C GLY A 221 12.38 -11.73 1.83
N SER A 222 11.07 -11.94 1.71
CA SER A 222 10.19 -11.10 0.93
C SER A 222 9.90 -9.77 1.63
N THR A 223 9.68 -8.71 0.83
CA THR A 223 9.39 -7.36 1.33
C THR A 223 8.08 -6.84 0.75
N ILE A 224 7.20 -6.32 1.60
CA ILE A 224 5.90 -5.77 1.19
C ILE A 224 5.73 -4.39 1.81
N ASP A 225 5.70 -3.35 0.95
CA ASP A 225 5.54 -1.97 1.38
C ASP A 225 4.07 -1.64 1.66
N ARG A 226 3.83 -0.82 2.69
CA ARG A 226 2.50 -0.26 2.92
C ARG A 226 2.11 0.75 1.84
N GLY A 227 0.83 0.89 1.63
CA GLY A 227 0.32 1.86 0.67
C GLY A 227 0.50 3.32 1.10
N SER A 228 0.39 4.23 0.16
CA SER A 228 0.47 5.66 0.43
C SER A 228 -0.82 6.20 1.07
N MET A 229 -1.91 6.30 0.31
CA MET A 229 -3.25 6.66 0.82
C MET A 229 -4.16 5.44 0.99
N SER A 230 -4.16 4.55 0.02
CA SER A 230 -4.83 3.25 0.05
C SER A 230 -3.87 2.15 0.50
N ASN A 231 -4.37 0.94 0.69
CA ASN A 231 -3.59 -0.19 1.16
C ASN A 231 -2.83 -0.89 0.03
N THR A 232 -1.78 -1.63 0.39
CA THR A 232 -1.25 -2.74 -0.40
C THR A 232 -1.99 -4.00 0.02
N VAL A 233 -2.52 -4.77 -0.93
CA VAL A 233 -3.42 -5.90 -0.65
C VAL A 233 -2.91 -7.17 -1.32
N ILE A 234 -2.85 -8.26 -0.55
CA ILE A 234 -2.59 -9.61 -1.05
C ILE A 234 -3.89 -10.41 -0.95
N GLY A 235 -4.38 -10.90 -2.08
CA GLY A 235 -5.62 -11.66 -2.20
C GLY A 235 -5.54 -13.05 -1.56
N LYS A 236 -6.69 -13.68 -1.38
CA LYS A 236 -6.82 -15.00 -0.74
C LYS A 236 -6.13 -16.09 -1.55
N ASN A 237 -5.65 -17.13 -0.87
CA ASN A 237 -5.02 -18.31 -1.47
C ASN A 237 -3.85 -17.97 -2.40
N THR A 238 -3.18 -16.84 -2.22
CA THR A 238 -2.05 -16.39 -3.03
C THR A 238 -0.75 -16.86 -2.40
N TYR A 239 0.12 -17.45 -3.21
CA TYR A 239 1.42 -17.97 -2.82
C TYR A 239 2.53 -17.13 -3.44
N LEU A 240 3.36 -16.58 -2.58
CA LEU A 240 4.54 -15.80 -2.92
C LEU A 240 5.77 -16.61 -2.52
N ASP A 241 6.63 -16.95 -3.46
CA ASP A 241 7.90 -17.62 -3.21
C ASP A 241 8.92 -16.64 -2.59
N ASN A 242 10.18 -17.04 -2.47
CA ASN A 242 11.21 -16.31 -1.75
C ASN A 242 11.65 -15.02 -2.45
N GLN A 243 12.08 -14.03 -1.64
CA GLN A 243 12.70 -12.79 -2.10
C GLN A 243 11.82 -11.97 -3.07
N ILE A 244 10.51 -11.99 -2.87
CA ILE A 244 9.59 -11.16 -3.65
C ILE A 244 9.55 -9.74 -3.06
N HIS A 245 9.55 -8.73 -3.95
CA HIS A 245 9.29 -7.36 -3.56
C HIS A 245 7.95 -6.87 -4.09
N ILE A 246 7.04 -6.47 -3.18
CA ILE A 246 5.78 -5.84 -3.52
C ILE A 246 5.81 -4.39 -3.03
N ALA A 247 5.99 -3.44 -3.95
CA ALA A 247 5.98 -2.03 -3.63
C ALA A 247 4.57 -1.53 -3.23
N HIS A 248 4.50 -0.30 -2.77
CA HIS A 248 3.30 0.33 -2.23
C HIS A 248 2.09 0.33 -3.19
N ASN A 249 0.89 0.26 -2.64
CA ASN A 249 -0.38 0.37 -3.35
C ASN A 249 -0.63 -0.74 -4.41
N ASN A 250 0.09 -1.84 -4.37
CA ASN A 250 -0.23 -2.98 -5.20
C ASN A 250 -1.46 -3.70 -4.68
N THR A 251 -2.28 -4.18 -5.59
CA THR A 251 -3.38 -5.11 -5.30
C THR A 251 -3.12 -6.41 -6.06
N ILE A 252 -2.80 -7.45 -5.32
CA ILE A 252 -2.65 -8.81 -5.86
C ILE A 252 -3.98 -9.52 -5.68
N GLY A 253 -4.51 -10.13 -6.74
CA GLY A 253 -5.77 -10.86 -6.73
C GLY A 253 -5.70 -12.18 -5.97
N ASP A 254 -6.80 -12.92 -6.01
CA ASP A 254 -6.93 -14.22 -5.35
C ASP A 254 -6.28 -15.35 -6.20
N ASN A 255 -5.84 -16.41 -5.53
CA ASN A 255 -5.29 -17.62 -6.15
C ASN A 255 -4.09 -17.36 -7.09
N CYS A 256 -3.28 -16.35 -6.80
CA CYS A 256 -2.07 -16.07 -7.58
C CYS A 256 -0.89 -16.93 -7.12
N ILE A 257 0.00 -17.27 -8.07
CA ILE A 257 1.24 -18.01 -7.81
C ILE A 257 2.39 -17.18 -8.37
N ILE A 258 3.28 -16.71 -7.50
CA ILE A 258 4.35 -15.79 -7.86
C ILE A 258 5.67 -16.42 -7.44
N ALA A 259 6.49 -16.79 -8.41
CA ALA A 259 7.78 -17.44 -8.17
C ALA A 259 8.86 -16.46 -7.68
N GLY A 260 9.98 -16.98 -7.22
CA GLY A 260 11.03 -16.25 -6.51
C GLY A 260 11.61 -15.06 -7.27
N GLN A 261 12.01 -14.05 -6.51
CA GLN A 261 12.66 -12.84 -6.99
C GLN A 261 11.84 -11.98 -7.97
N VAL A 262 10.52 -12.13 -7.99
CA VAL A 262 9.64 -11.24 -8.74
C VAL A 262 9.53 -9.90 -8.04
N GLY A 263 9.62 -8.81 -8.82
CA GLY A 263 9.49 -7.45 -8.32
C GLY A 263 8.30 -6.72 -8.91
N PHE A 264 7.51 -6.07 -8.05
CA PHE A 264 6.42 -5.18 -8.43
C PHE A 264 6.76 -3.75 -8.09
N ALA A 265 6.78 -2.87 -9.07
CA ALA A 265 6.76 -1.44 -8.82
C ALA A 265 5.37 -0.99 -8.33
N GLY A 266 5.29 0.21 -7.74
CA GLY A 266 4.08 0.65 -7.04
C GLY A 266 2.82 0.81 -7.90
N SER A 267 1.67 0.65 -7.26
CA SER A 267 0.34 0.96 -7.80
C SER A 267 -0.13 0.06 -8.95
N SER A 268 0.35 -1.15 -9.06
CA SER A 268 -0.13 -2.12 -10.04
C SER A 268 -1.22 -3.02 -9.47
N THR A 269 -2.08 -3.52 -10.35
CA THR A 269 -3.18 -4.43 -9.98
C THR A 269 -3.04 -5.72 -10.77
N LEU A 270 -3.01 -6.85 -10.06
CA LEU A 270 -3.16 -8.18 -10.61
C LEU A 270 -4.60 -8.65 -10.43
N GLY A 271 -5.15 -9.25 -11.48
CA GLY A 271 -6.38 -10.03 -11.39
C GLY A 271 -6.19 -11.36 -10.64
N ASN A 272 -7.20 -12.20 -10.68
CA ASN A 272 -7.20 -13.50 -10.02
C ASN A 272 -6.51 -14.57 -10.90
N ASN A 273 -6.03 -15.65 -10.27
CA ASN A 273 -5.42 -16.80 -10.93
C ASN A 273 -4.22 -16.44 -11.84
N VAL A 274 -3.43 -15.44 -11.46
CA VAL A 274 -2.24 -15.02 -12.21
C VAL A 274 -1.03 -15.86 -11.79
N MET A 275 -0.27 -16.34 -12.77
CA MET A 275 0.97 -17.07 -12.54
C MET A 275 2.15 -16.27 -13.08
N ILE A 276 3.17 -16.03 -12.25
CA ILE A 276 4.36 -15.26 -12.62
C ILE A 276 5.61 -16.10 -12.36
N GLY A 277 6.39 -16.33 -13.42
CA GLY A 277 7.68 -17.00 -13.35
C GLY A 277 8.75 -16.15 -12.67
N GLY A 278 9.75 -16.82 -12.09
CA GLY A 278 10.80 -16.16 -11.29
C GLY A 278 11.54 -15.06 -12.03
N GLN A 279 12.03 -14.09 -11.27
CA GLN A 279 12.79 -12.93 -11.77
C GLN A 279 12.04 -12.01 -12.76
N ALA A 280 10.71 -12.12 -12.86
CA ALA A 280 9.95 -11.18 -13.67
C ALA A 280 9.82 -9.82 -12.96
N GLY A 281 9.84 -8.74 -13.74
CA GLY A 281 9.67 -7.37 -13.26
C GLY A 281 8.37 -6.75 -13.77
N ILE A 282 7.55 -6.20 -12.88
CA ILE A 282 6.28 -5.55 -13.21
C ILE A 282 6.42 -4.05 -12.99
N SER A 283 6.31 -3.25 -14.05
CA SER A 283 6.33 -1.78 -13.97
C SER A 283 5.13 -1.24 -13.22
N GLY A 284 5.28 -0.02 -12.68
CA GLY A 284 4.24 0.62 -11.89
C GLY A 284 2.99 1.02 -12.68
N HIS A 285 1.88 1.12 -11.95
CA HIS A 285 0.59 1.59 -12.47
C HIS A 285 -0.02 0.72 -13.58
N LEU A 286 0.34 -0.56 -13.66
CA LEU A 286 -0.18 -1.50 -14.64
C LEU A 286 -1.41 -2.24 -14.12
N LYS A 287 -2.26 -2.65 -15.06
CA LYS A 287 -3.38 -3.55 -14.84
C LYS A 287 -3.11 -4.88 -15.57
N ILE A 288 -2.94 -5.93 -14.79
CA ILE A 288 -2.79 -7.30 -15.27
C ILE A 288 -4.14 -8.01 -15.07
N GLY A 289 -4.69 -8.58 -16.12
CA GLY A 289 -5.99 -9.24 -16.09
C GLY A 289 -6.01 -10.56 -15.33
N ASN A 290 -7.15 -11.24 -15.37
CA ASN A 290 -7.34 -12.56 -14.74
C ASN A 290 -6.74 -13.67 -15.59
N ASN A 291 -6.35 -14.79 -14.99
CA ASN A 291 -5.84 -15.99 -15.65
C ASN A 291 -4.62 -15.70 -16.54
N VAL A 292 -3.79 -14.73 -16.20
CA VAL A 292 -2.59 -14.37 -16.97
C VAL A 292 -1.41 -15.23 -16.56
N GLN A 293 -0.59 -15.61 -17.52
CA GLN A 293 0.67 -16.31 -17.30
C GLN A 293 1.83 -15.44 -17.81
N ILE A 294 2.77 -15.12 -16.93
CA ILE A 294 3.98 -14.34 -17.21
C ILE A 294 5.17 -15.28 -17.04
N ALA A 295 5.93 -15.52 -18.10
CA ALA A 295 7.11 -16.39 -18.04
C ALA A 295 8.25 -15.74 -17.25
N GLY A 296 9.16 -16.55 -16.72
CA GLY A 296 10.31 -16.09 -15.95
C GLY A 296 11.20 -15.11 -16.70
N GLY A 297 11.84 -14.19 -15.99
CA GLY A 297 12.71 -13.15 -16.54
C GLY A 297 12.00 -12.10 -17.41
N SER A 298 10.67 -12.06 -17.41
CA SER A 298 9.91 -11.13 -18.24
C SER A 298 9.87 -9.71 -17.65
N GLY A 299 10.01 -8.68 -18.51
CA GLY A 299 9.80 -7.28 -18.18
C GLY A 299 8.44 -6.78 -18.64
N VAL A 300 7.48 -6.62 -17.74
CA VAL A 300 6.13 -6.16 -18.05
C VAL A 300 6.06 -4.64 -17.95
N ILE A 301 5.85 -3.97 -19.08
CA ILE A 301 5.81 -2.50 -19.16
C ILE A 301 4.46 -1.94 -19.66
N LYS A 302 3.48 -2.81 -19.91
CA LYS A 302 2.13 -2.46 -20.39
C LYS A 302 1.09 -3.35 -19.72
N ASP A 303 -0.15 -2.87 -19.71
CA ASP A 303 -1.30 -3.65 -19.27
C ASP A 303 -1.41 -4.98 -20.05
N ILE A 304 -1.87 -6.02 -19.36
CA ILE A 304 -2.07 -7.35 -19.96
C ILE A 304 -3.55 -7.73 -19.80
N SER A 305 -4.18 -8.10 -20.91
CA SER A 305 -5.58 -8.55 -20.92
C SER A 305 -5.76 -9.91 -20.26
N ASP A 306 -6.98 -10.22 -19.85
CA ASP A 306 -7.36 -11.52 -19.30
C ASP A 306 -6.95 -12.68 -20.20
N ASN A 307 -6.64 -13.83 -19.62
CA ASN A 307 -6.33 -15.09 -20.30
C ASN A 307 -5.11 -15.02 -21.23
N SER A 308 -4.21 -14.08 -21.00
CA SER A 308 -3.00 -13.88 -21.82
C SER A 308 -1.82 -14.69 -21.29
N ARG A 309 -0.93 -15.06 -22.22
CA ARG A 309 0.41 -15.60 -21.93
C ARG A 309 1.46 -14.68 -22.54
N VAL A 310 2.40 -14.22 -21.72
CA VAL A 310 3.45 -13.29 -22.16
C VAL A 310 4.83 -13.74 -21.73
N MET A 311 5.84 -13.34 -22.51
CA MET A 311 7.24 -13.65 -22.28
C MET A 311 8.14 -12.54 -22.84
N GLY A 312 9.32 -12.39 -22.31
CA GLY A 312 10.38 -11.55 -22.84
C GLY A 312 10.53 -10.19 -22.16
N TYR A 313 11.51 -9.44 -22.65
CA TYR A 313 11.81 -8.10 -22.15
C TYR A 313 11.93 -7.10 -23.33
N PRO A 314 11.03 -6.15 -23.47
CA PRO A 314 9.73 -6.09 -22.76
C PRO A 314 8.87 -7.32 -23.07
N ALA A 315 7.99 -7.69 -22.15
CA ALA A 315 7.15 -8.87 -22.30
C ALA A 315 6.24 -8.77 -23.53
N LYS A 316 6.31 -9.80 -24.38
CA LYS A 316 5.49 -9.96 -25.59
C LYS A 316 4.49 -11.09 -25.43
N ASN A 317 3.47 -11.11 -26.27
CA ASN A 317 2.63 -12.29 -26.40
C ASN A 317 3.52 -13.51 -26.74
N LEU A 318 3.26 -14.66 -26.12
CA LEU A 318 4.11 -15.84 -26.27
C LEU A 318 4.31 -16.29 -27.74
N LYS A 319 3.24 -16.26 -28.55
CA LYS A 319 3.33 -16.57 -29.98
C LYS A 319 4.27 -15.64 -30.73
N ASN A 320 4.18 -14.35 -30.44
CA ASN A 320 5.04 -13.34 -31.08
C ASN A 320 6.48 -13.48 -30.61
N PHE A 321 6.71 -13.75 -29.32
CA PHE A 321 8.06 -13.99 -28.81
C PHE A 321 8.74 -15.17 -29.45
N ILE A 322 8.04 -16.30 -29.57
CA ILE A 322 8.56 -17.52 -30.27
C ILE A 322 8.88 -17.21 -31.72
N LYS A 323 7.96 -16.54 -32.43
CA LYS A 323 8.15 -16.18 -33.84
C LYS A 323 9.34 -15.24 -34.07
N ASP A 324 9.57 -14.29 -33.15
CA ASP A 324 10.66 -13.30 -33.26
C ASP A 324 12.05 -13.91 -32.95
N ASN A 325 12.12 -15.07 -32.29
CA ASN A 325 13.37 -15.72 -31.84
C ASN A 325 13.65 -17.10 -32.47
N MET A 326 12.82 -17.54 -33.39
CA MET A 326 13.06 -18.70 -34.29
C MET A 326 13.46 -18.23 -35.70
#